data_2bad579950d2a64cd7c93b773c366b8a
#
_entry.id   2bad579950d2a64cd7c93b773c366b8a
#
_cell.length_a   1.000
_cell.length_b   1.000
_cell.length_c   1.000
_cell.angle_alpha   90.00
_cell.angle_beta   90.00
_cell.angle_gamma   90.00
#
_symmetry.space_group_name_H-M   'P 1'
#
loop_
_entity.id
_entity.type
_entity.pdbx_description
1 polymer ?
#
loop_
_entity_poly.entity_id
_entity_poly.type
_entity_poly.pdbx_seq_one_letter_code
_entity_poly.pdbx_strand_id
1 'polypeptide(L)'
;EEYIPLAFQYAHEADPDAELYYNDYSMAQPGRREAVVKMVNDLKRRGIRIDAVGMQGHIGMDYPKISEFEKSMLAFAGTGVKIMITELDLTVIPSPNPNVGAEVSASFEYKKEMNPYPDGLPEEVSKAWTERMNDFFRLFLKHHNLITRVTLWGVADQNSWRNDWPMRGRTDYPLLFDRNYQPKPVVDLIIKEAEKTK
;
A
#
# COMPACT_ATOMS: atom_id res chain seq x y z
N GLU A 1 0.69 6.67 -24.37
CA GLU A 1 0.37 5.31 -23.90
C GLU A 1 -1.13 5.11 -23.99
N GLU A 2 -1.60 4.59 -25.14
CA GLU A 2 -3.04 4.52 -25.46
C GLU A 2 -3.79 3.38 -24.74
N TYR A 3 -3.09 2.39 -24.17
CA TYR A 3 -3.77 1.25 -23.54
C TYR A 3 -4.54 1.64 -22.27
N ILE A 4 -4.06 2.60 -21.46
CA ILE A 4 -4.75 3.02 -20.23
C ILE A 4 -6.11 3.66 -20.53
N PRO A 5 -6.21 4.66 -21.44
CA PRO A 5 -7.51 5.19 -21.86
C PRO A 5 -8.47 4.14 -22.39
N LEU A 6 -8.00 3.22 -23.23
CA LEU A 6 -8.82 2.14 -23.79
C LEU A 6 -9.31 1.18 -22.69
N ALA A 7 -8.46 0.84 -21.72
CA ALA A 7 -8.85 -0.02 -20.61
C ALA A 7 -9.99 0.62 -19.77
N PHE A 8 -9.92 1.91 -19.47
CA PHE A 8 -10.99 2.62 -18.76
C PHE A 8 -12.27 2.72 -19.59
N GLN A 9 -12.17 2.96 -20.91
CA GLN A 9 -13.33 2.99 -21.80
C GLN A 9 -14.03 1.63 -21.84
N TYR A 10 -13.32 0.55 -22.11
CA TYR A 10 -13.90 -0.79 -22.17
C TYR A 10 -14.45 -1.27 -20.83
N ALA A 11 -13.79 -0.91 -19.72
CA ALA A 11 -14.31 -1.23 -18.38
C ALA A 11 -15.65 -0.52 -18.13
N HIS A 12 -15.76 0.76 -18.50
CA HIS A 12 -17.00 1.51 -18.38
C HIS A 12 -18.11 1.01 -19.33
N GLU A 13 -17.76 0.60 -20.54
CA GLU A 13 -18.71 0.00 -21.49
C GLU A 13 -19.24 -1.35 -20.98
N ALA A 14 -18.37 -2.15 -20.35
CA ALA A 14 -18.73 -3.46 -19.80
C ALA A 14 -19.60 -3.37 -18.55
N ASP A 15 -19.31 -2.41 -17.67
CA ASP A 15 -20.07 -2.15 -16.44
C ASP A 15 -20.10 -0.64 -16.14
N PRO A 16 -21.16 0.06 -16.60
CA PRO A 16 -21.31 1.49 -16.41
C PRO A 16 -21.44 1.93 -14.93
N ASP A 17 -21.86 1.03 -14.05
CA ASP A 17 -22.10 1.31 -12.63
C ASP A 17 -20.86 1.08 -11.77
N ALA A 18 -19.86 0.35 -12.27
CA ALA A 18 -18.61 0.10 -11.55
C ALA A 18 -17.81 1.39 -11.33
N GLU A 19 -17.22 1.56 -10.13
CA GLU A 19 -16.21 2.57 -9.87
C GLU A 19 -14.86 2.13 -10.49
N LEU A 20 -14.22 3.01 -11.25
CA LEU A 20 -12.98 2.73 -11.98
C LEU A 20 -11.78 3.36 -11.29
N TYR A 21 -10.82 2.51 -10.91
CA TYR A 21 -9.63 2.90 -10.17
C TYR A 21 -8.35 2.62 -10.98
N TYR A 22 -7.46 3.60 -11.04
CA TYR A 22 -6.08 3.33 -11.42
C TYR A 22 -5.31 2.89 -10.19
N ASN A 23 -4.76 1.68 -10.18
CA ASN A 23 -4.02 1.10 -9.05
C ASN A 23 -2.56 0.84 -9.41
N ASP A 24 -1.62 1.30 -8.56
CA ASP A 24 -0.19 1.07 -8.80
C ASP A 24 0.63 1.07 -7.49
N TYR A 25 1.87 0.57 -7.58
CA TYR A 25 2.86 0.55 -6.50
C TYR A 25 3.75 1.79 -6.52
N SER A 26 4.56 1.97 -5.48
CA SER A 26 5.55 3.06 -5.35
C SER A 26 4.98 4.47 -5.57
N MET A 27 3.71 4.67 -5.29
CA MET A 27 2.96 5.89 -5.54
C MET A 27 3.44 7.10 -4.72
N ALA A 28 4.25 6.88 -3.67
CA ALA A 28 4.87 7.96 -2.89
C ALA A 28 6.09 8.60 -3.57
N GLN A 29 6.60 8.01 -4.65
CA GLN A 29 7.75 8.57 -5.39
C GLN A 29 7.34 9.82 -6.17
N PRO A 30 8.13 10.92 -6.13
CA PRO A 30 7.79 12.18 -6.81
C PRO A 30 7.50 12.03 -8.31
N GLY A 31 8.37 11.35 -9.05
CA GLY A 31 8.18 11.15 -10.49
C GLY A 31 6.92 10.33 -10.83
N ARG A 32 6.57 9.32 -10.00
CA ARG A 32 5.34 8.57 -10.17
C ARG A 32 4.11 9.42 -9.83
N ARG A 33 4.19 10.20 -8.77
CA ARG A 33 3.15 11.18 -8.40
C ARG A 33 2.81 12.10 -9.56
N GLU A 34 3.82 12.72 -10.15
CA GLU A 34 3.64 13.65 -11.28
C GLU A 34 3.04 12.96 -12.51
N ALA A 35 3.52 11.75 -12.82
CA ALA A 35 3.01 10.96 -13.95
C ALA A 35 1.53 10.59 -13.76
N VAL A 36 1.13 10.17 -12.56
CA VAL A 36 -0.26 9.79 -12.26
C VAL A 36 -1.18 11.02 -12.27
N VAL A 37 -0.77 12.15 -11.69
CA VAL A 37 -1.54 13.41 -11.77
C VAL A 37 -1.77 13.81 -13.24
N LYS A 38 -0.73 13.75 -14.07
CA LYS A 38 -0.84 14.04 -15.50
C LYS A 38 -1.80 13.07 -16.20
N MET A 39 -1.70 11.79 -15.93
CA MET A 39 -2.56 10.74 -16.50
C MET A 39 -4.03 10.96 -16.12
N VAL A 40 -4.34 11.18 -14.84
CA VAL A 40 -5.72 11.43 -14.38
C VAL A 40 -6.31 12.66 -15.06
N ASN A 41 -5.55 13.76 -15.13
CA ASN A 41 -5.98 14.98 -15.81
C ASN A 41 -6.19 14.76 -17.33
N ASP A 42 -5.37 13.91 -17.97
CA ASP A 42 -5.54 13.55 -19.39
C ASP A 42 -6.82 12.75 -19.62
N LEU A 43 -7.09 11.71 -18.82
CA LEU A 43 -8.32 10.94 -18.89
C LEU A 43 -9.56 11.85 -18.76
N LYS A 44 -9.56 12.71 -17.73
CA LYS A 44 -10.67 13.67 -17.52
C LYS A 44 -10.85 14.64 -18.69
N ARG A 45 -9.77 15.19 -19.23
CA ARG A 45 -9.82 16.08 -20.39
C ARG A 45 -10.39 15.40 -21.64
N ARG A 46 -10.14 14.09 -21.78
CA ARG A 46 -10.67 13.24 -22.86
C ARG A 46 -12.09 12.73 -22.60
N GLY A 47 -12.71 13.12 -21.47
CA GLY A 47 -14.05 12.66 -21.10
C GLY A 47 -14.10 11.18 -20.68
N ILE A 48 -12.96 10.59 -20.35
CA ILE A 48 -12.86 9.19 -19.90
C ILE A 48 -13.06 9.14 -18.38
N ARG A 49 -13.99 8.28 -17.94
CA ARG A 49 -14.31 8.12 -16.52
C ARG A 49 -13.13 7.54 -15.74
N ILE A 50 -12.80 8.18 -14.65
CA ILE A 50 -11.92 7.68 -13.59
C ILE A 50 -12.46 8.20 -12.25
N ASP A 51 -12.73 7.31 -11.31
CA ASP A 51 -13.36 7.64 -10.03
C ASP A 51 -12.34 7.78 -8.91
N ALA A 52 -11.26 7.00 -8.94
CA ALA A 52 -10.25 7.03 -7.89
C ALA A 52 -8.84 6.61 -8.36
N VAL A 53 -7.88 6.91 -7.49
CA VAL A 53 -6.52 6.38 -7.56
C VAL A 53 -6.30 5.44 -6.38
N GLY A 54 -5.89 4.20 -6.69
CA GLY A 54 -5.46 3.19 -5.73
C GLY A 54 -3.96 3.28 -5.50
N MET A 55 -3.56 3.46 -4.24
CA MET A 55 -2.18 3.34 -3.81
C MET A 55 -2.01 1.97 -3.15
N GLN A 56 -1.20 1.06 -3.73
CA GLN A 56 -1.07 -0.29 -3.18
C GLN A 56 -0.69 -0.27 -1.69
N GLY A 57 0.30 0.53 -1.30
CA GLY A 57 0.65 0.66 0.11
C GLY A 57 1.58 -0.43 0.61
N HIS A 58 2.41 -1.01 -0.26
CA HIS A 58 3.51 -1.87 0.13
C HIS A 58 4.63 -1.02 0.73
N ILE A 59 4.68 -0.94 2.05
CA ILE A 59 5.58 -0.07 2.80
C ILE A 59 6.63 -0.87 3.59
N GLY A 60 7.70 -0.22 3.99
CA GLY A 60 8.74 -0.76 4.84
C GLY A 60 9.03 0.16 6.02
N MET A 61 9.96 -0.24 6.89
CA MET A 61 10.29 0.53 8.09
C MET A 61 10.84 1.93 7.75
N ASP A 62 11.59 2.07 6.67
CA ASP A 62 12.24 3.32 6.28
C ASP A 62 11.61 3.98 5.03
N TYR A 63 10.72 3.29 4.34
CA TYR A 63 10.13 3.75 3.09
C TYR A 63 8.64 3.40 2.98
N PRO A 64 7.84 4.31 2.39
CA PRO A 64 8.14 5.71 2.08
C PRO A 64 8.16 6.58 3.35
N LYS A 65 8.73 7.78 3.28
CA LYS A 65 8.46 8.79 4.32
C LYS A 65 6.97 9.11 4.35
N ILE A 66 6.37 9.18 5.52
CA ILE A 66 4.92 9.46 5.69
C ILE A 66 4.54 10.75 4.99
N SER A 67 5.39 11.79 5.09
CA SER A 67 5.16 13.07 4.41
C SER A 67 5.14 12.96 2.88
N GLU A 68 5.93 12.08 2.28
CA GLU A 68 5.91 11.87 0.82
C GLU A 68 4.68 11.04 0.40
N PHE A 69 4.25 10.09 1.23
CA PHE A 69 2.99 9.38 1.01
C PHE A 69 1.79 10.35 1.05
N GLU A 70 1.74 11.20 2.08
CA GLU A 70 0.70 12.24 2.23
C GLU A 70 0.69 13.20 1.04
N LYS A 71 1.85 13.70 0.60
CA LYS A 71 1.94 14.58 -0.57
C LYS A 71 1.38 13.93 -1.83
N SER A 72 1.64 12.64 -2.05
CA SER A 72 1.11 11.92 -3.22
C SER A 72 -0.40 11.78 -3.13
N MET A 73 -0.90 11.34 -1.98
CA MET A 73 -2.33 11.21 -1.72
C MET A 73 -3.08 12.53 -1.96
N LEU A 74 -2.57 13.64 -1.44
CA LEU A 74 -3.17 14.96 -1.62
C LEU A 74 -3.08 15.45 -3.08
N ALA A 75 -1.97 15.14 -3.77
CA ALA A 75 -1.82 15.49 -5.19
C ALA A 75 -2.83 14.76 -6.07
N PHE A 76 -3.07 13.47 -5.81
CA PHE A 76 -4.08 12.70 -6.53
C PHE A 76 -5.50 13.19 -6.20
N ALA A 77 -5.83 13.39 -4.92
CA ALA A 77 -7.12 13.95 -4.52
C ALA A 77 -7.36 15.34 -5.11
N GLY A 78 -6.32 16.15 -5.26
CA GLY A 78 -6.35 17.46 -5.91
C GLY A 78 -6.78 17.42 -7.38
N THR A 79 -6.71 16.28 -8.05
CA THR A 79 -7.29 16.09 -9.39
C THR A 79 -8.80 15.85 -9.37
N GLY A 80 -9.41 15.80 -8.19
CA GLY A 80 -10.84 15.58 -8.00
C GLY A 80 -11.26 14.10 -8.10
N VAL A 81 -10.36 13.16 -7.77
CA VAL A 81 -10.66 11.73 -7.64
C VAL A 81 -10.54 11.31 -6.18
N LYS A 82 -11.19 10.21 -5.83
CA LYS A 82 -11.07 9.57 -4.51
C LYS A 82 -9.74 8.81 -4.40
N ILE A 83 -9.38 8.45 -3.18
CA ILE A 83 -8.18 7.66 -2.86
C ILE A 83 -8.60 6.33 -2.22
N MET A 84 -7.90 5.28 -2.54
CA MET A 84 -7.99 4.00 -1.85
C MET A 84 -6.59 3.46 -1.56
N ILE A 85 -6.38 2.91 -0.37
CA ILE A 85 -5.21 2.10 -0.07
C ILE A 85 -5.61 0.65 -0.36
N THR A 86 -4.97 0.04 -1.35
CA THR A 86 -5.50 -1.19 -1.96
C THR A 86 -4.87 -2.47 -1.47
N GLU A 87 -3.61 -2.40 -0.98
CA GLU A 87 -2.80 -3.59 -0.70
C GLU A 87 -1.84 -3.36 0.47
N LEU A 88 -2.32 -2.71 1.53
CA LEU A 88 -1.46 -2.30 2.65
C LEU A 88 -0.77 -3.48 3.33
N ASP A 89 0.54 -3.43 3.39
CA ASP A 89 1.39 -4.25 4.23
C ASP A 89 2.66 -3.49 4.63
N LEU A 90 3.24 -3.81 5.79
CA LEU A 90 4.44 -3.16 6.33
C LEU A 90 5.52 -4.20 6.62
N THR A 91 6.48 -4.35 5.71
CA THR A 91 7.59 -5.28 5.88
C THR A 91 8.64 -4.80 6.89
N VAL A 92 9.18 -5.74 7.67
CA VAL A 92 10.33 -5.51 8.56
C VAL A 92 11.62 -6.12 8.02
N ILE A 93 11.53 -6.90 6.95
CA ILE A 93 12.70 -7.58 6.39
C ILE A 93 13.29 -6.79 5.21
N PRO A 94 14.61 -6.87 5.00
CA PRO A 94 15.25 -6.13 3.92
C PRO A 94 14.82 -6.60 2.53
N SER A 95 14.81 -5.69 1.56
CA SER A 95 14.61 -6.06 0.15
C SER A 95 15.90 -6.67 -0.41
N PRO A 96 15.84 -7.83 -1.07
CA PRO A 96 17.01 -8.41 -1.74
C PRO A 96 17.55 -7.53 -2.87
N ASN A 97 16.66 -6.77 -3.49
CA ASN A 97 17.01 -5.75 -4.49
C ASN A 97 16.00 -4.60 -4.43
N PRO A 98 16.40 -3.41 -3.99
CA PRO A 98 15.50 -2.25 -3.89
C PRO A 98 14.96 -1.78 -5.25
N ASN A 99 15.56 -2.22 -6.36
CA ASN A 99 15.19 -1.81 -7.72
C ASN A 99 14.23 -2.80 -8.42
N VAL A 100 13.87 -3.92 -7.79
CA VAL A 100 12.98 -4.93 -8.40
C VAL A 100 11.58 -4.37 -8.68
N GLY A 101 11.11 -3.44 -7.86
CA GLY A 101 9.76 -2.91 -8.01
C GLY A 101 8.72 -4.02 -7.86
N ALA A 102 7.76 -4.09 -8.79
CA ALA A 102 6.73 -5.13 -8.85
C ALA A 102 7.02 -6.20 -9.93
N GLU A 103 8.29 -6.44 -10.26
CA GLU A 103 8.69 -7.49 -11.19
C GLU A 103 8.41 -8.87 -10.59
N VAL A 104 7.25 -9.42 -10.90
CA VAL A 104 6.75 -10.68 -10.31
C VAL A 104 7.56 -11.91 -10.70
N SER A 105 8.32 -11.85 -11.79
CA SER A 105 9.24 -12.91 -12.20
C SER A 105 10.56 -12.89 -11.42
N ALA A 106 10.83 -11.83 -10.65
CA ALA A 106 12.04 -11.74 -9.86
C ALA A 106 12.09 -12.84 -8.80
N SER A 107 13.19 -13.57 -8.78
CA SER A 107 13.45 -14.62 -7.81
C SER A 107 14.92 -14.56 -7.39
N PHE A 108 15.15 -14.64 -6.08
CA PHE A 108 16.49 -14.61 -5.51
C PHE A 108 16.71 -15.87 -4.67
N GLU A 109 17.94 -16.39 -4.72
CA GLU A 109 18.35 -17.45 -3.82
C GLU A 109 18.27 -16.99 -2.36
N TYR A 110 17.86 -17.91 -1.49
CA TYR A 110 17.76 -17.61 -0.06
C TYR A 110 19.12 -17.22 0.53
N LYS A 111 19.11 -16.11 1.26
CA LYS A 111 20.24 -15.63 2.06
C LYS A 111 19.81 -15.33 3.48
N LYS A 112 20.53 -15.91 4.44
CA LYS A 112 20.22 -15.80 5.87
C LYS A 112 20.13 -14.35 6.36
N GLU A 113 21.00 -13.48 5.86
CA GLU A 113 21.01 -12.05 6.19
C GLU A 113 19.76 -11.30 5.70
N MET A 114 19.04 -11.87 4.73
CA MET A 114 17.76 -11.34 4.22
C MET A 114 16.54 -11.89 4.97
N ASN A 115 16.75 -12.69 6.00
CA ASN A 115 15.72 -13.22 6.89
C ASN A 115 16.16 -13.04 8.36
N PRO A 116 16.24 -11.81 8.87
CA PRO A 116 16.83 -11.52 10.18
C PRO A 116 16.01 -12.02 11.37
N TYR A 117 14.71 -12.32 11.18
CA TYR A 117 13.78 -12.65 12.25
C TYR A 117 13.01 -13.96 12.01
N PRO A 118 13.70 -15.11 11.80
CA PRO A 118 13.02 -16.37 11.47
C PRO A 118 12.14 -16.90 12.60
N ASP A 119 12.50 -16.62 13.86
CA ASP A 119 11.88 -17.20 15.05
C ASP A 119 10.99 -16.21 15.83
N GLY A 120 10.79 -15.00 15.31
CA GLY A 120 9.98 -13.97 15.93
C GLY A 120 10.63 -12.58 15.89
N LEU A 121 9.82 -11.54 16.05
CA LEU A 121 10.35 -10.17 16.13
C LEU A 121 10.91 -9.88 17.52
N PRO A 122 12.11 -9.26 17.62
CA PRO A 122 12.55 -8.60 18.85
C PRO A 122 11.52 -7.57 19.31
N GLU A 123 11.40 -7.39 20.62
CA GLU A 123 10.42 -6.47 21.21
C GLU A 123 10.55 -5.03 20.68
N GLU A 124 11.78 -4.54 20.55
CA GLU A 124 12.08 -3.21 20.00
C GLU A 124 11.64 -3.05 18.55
N VAL A 125 11.83 -4.10 17.71
CA VAL A 125 11.39 -4.09 16.31
C VAL A 125 9.87 -4.16 16.24
N SER A 126 9.24 -4.99 17.04
CA SER A 126 7.77 -5.10 17.15
C SER A 126 7.15 -3.77 17.57
N LYS A 127 7.75 -3.07 18.54
CA LYS A 127 7.31 -1.74 18.98
C LYS A 127 7.46 -0.71 17.86
N ALA A 128 8.60 -0.65 17.20
CA ALA A 128 8.84 0.29 16.10
C ALA A 128 7.88 0.03 14.92
N TRP A 129 7.61 -1.24 14.60
CA TRP A 129 6.62 -1.63 13.59
C TRP A 129 5.21 -1.14 13.97
N THR A 130 4.83 -1.37 15.24
CA THR A 130 3.53 -0.95 15.77
C THR A 130 3.35 0.57 15.67
N GLU A 131 4.36 1.35 16.07
CA GLU A 131 4.35 2.81 15.97
C GLU A 131 4.21 3.26 14.51
N ARG A 132 5.00 2.70 13.61
CA ARG A 132 4.96 3.07 12.20
C ARG A 132 3.64 2.73 11.52
N MET A 133 3.08 1.54 11.75
CA MET A 133 1.77 1.17 11.22
C MET A 133 0.68 2.11 11.76
N ASN A 134 0.73 2.43 13.05
CA ASN A 134 -0.21 3.36 13.66
C ASN A 134 -0.10 4.78 13.09
N ASP A 135 1.11 5.25 12.77
CA ASP A 135 1.31 6.56 12.12
C ASP A 135 0.68 6.62 10.72
N PHE A 136 0.75 5.54 9.95
CA PHE A 136 0.02 5.46 8.68
C PHE A 136 -1.50 5.49 8.88
N PHE A 137 -2.02 4.76 9.86
CA PHE A 137 -3.45 4.83 10.16
C PHE A 137 -3.89 6.20 10.67
N ARG A 138 -3.08 6.89 11.46
CA ARG A 138 -3.33 8.30 11.83
C ARG A 138 -3.39 9.20 10.60
N LEU A 139 -2.48 9.00 9.64
CA LEU A 139 -2.54 9.73 8.37
C LEU A 139 -3.84 9.44 7.61
N PHE A 140 -4.25 8.17 7.51
CA PHE A 140 -5.47 7.79 6.82
C PHE A 140 -6.73 8.37 7.52
N LEU A 141 -6.77 8.32 8.84
CA LEU A 141 -7.86 8.91 9.63
C LEU A 141 -7.90 10.43 9.50
N LYS A 142 -6.75 11.11 9.50
CA LYS A 142 -6.66 12.55 9.25
C LYS A 142 -7.32 12.96 7.93
N HIS A 143 -7.25 12.10 6.92
CA HIS A 143 -7.78 12.36 5.58
C HIS A 143 -8.94 11.40 5.21
N HIS A 144 -9.70 10.94 6.20
CA HIS A 144 -10.79 9.97 6.00
C HIS A 144 -11.85 10.41 4.98
N ASN A 145 -12.04 11.71 4.80
CA ASN A 145 -12.94 12.27 3.80
C ASN A 145 -12.47 12.10 2.34
N LEU A 146 -11.19 11.82 2.13
CA LEU A 146 -10.59 11.58 0.81
C LEU A 146 -10.41 10.10 0.51
N ILE A 147 -10.32 9.27 1.55
CA ILE A 147 -10.01 7.85 1.47
C ILE A 147 -11.31 7.04 1.53
N THR A 148 -11.58 6.25 0.49
CA THR A 148 -12.78 5.41 0.44
C THR A 148 -12.64 4.11 1.23
N ARG A 149 -11.43 3.53 1.23
CA ARG A 149 -11.14 2.26 1.88
C ARG A 149 -9.64 2.06 2.10
N VAL A 150 -9.30 1.31 3.14
CA VAL A 150 -7.96 0.73 3.35
C VAL A 150 -8.11 -0.79 3.35
N THR A 151 -7.42 -1.45 2.43
CA THR A 151 -7.41 -2.91 2.30
C THR A 151 -6.02 -3.43 2.66
N LEU A 152 -5.97 -4.38 3.57
CA LEU A 152 -4.74 -5.10 3.92
C LEU A 152 -4.47 -6.18 2.86
N TRP A 153 -3.20 -6.41 2.48
CA TRP A 153 -2.83 -7.44 1.51
C TRP A 153 -2.63 -8.81 2.16
N GLY A 154 -3.62 -9.22 2.91
CA GLY A 154 -3.72 -10.47 3.63
C GLY A 154 -4.33 -10.31 5.01
N VAL A 155 -4.57 -11.43 5.70
CA VAL A 155 -5.16 -11.45 7.03
C VAL A 155 -4.08 -11.56 8.11
N ALA A 156 -3.22 -12.58 8.05
CA ALA A 156 -2.22 -12.87 9.06
C ALA A 156 -0.82 -13.02 8.44
N ASP A 157 0.20 -12.72 9.21
CA ASP A 157 1.59 -12.72 8.79
C ASP A 157 2.03 -14.02 8.10
N GLN A 158 1.55 -15.17 8.56
CA GLN A 158 1.91 -16.47 7.96
C GLN A 158 1.42 -16.62 6.51
N ASN A 159 0.37 -15.90 6.12
CA ASN A 159 -0.22 -15.95 4.78
C ASN A 159 0.33 -14.86 3.85
N SER A 160 1.25 -14.02 4.33
CA SER A 160 1.80 -12.95 3.53
C SER A 160 2.64 -13.48 2.36
N TRP A 161 2.40 -12.92 1.17
CA TRP A 161 3.21 -13.16 -0.02
C TRP A 161 4.69 -12.84 0.17
N ARG A 162 5.01 -11.93 1.10
CA ARG A 162 6.38 -11.49 1.41
C ARG A 162 7.25 -12.60 2.03
N ASN A 163 6.63 -13.66 2.55
CA ASN A 163 7.37 -14.82 3.02
C ASN A 163 8.08 -15.58 1.87
N ASP A 164 7.51 -15.51 0.66
CA ASP A 164 7.96 -16.31 -0.47
C ASP A 164 8.43 -15.50 -1.68
N TRP A 165 8.15 -14.20 -1.71
CA TRP A 165 8.58 -13.34 -2.81
C TRP A 165 9.31 -12.08 -2.30
N PRO A 166 10.35 -11.59 -3.01
CA PRO A 166 11.03 -12.18 -4.16
C PRO A 166 12.05 -13.27 -3.78
N MET A 167 12.11 -13.66 -2.53
CA MET A 167 12.96 -14.71 -1.99
C MET A 167 12.11 -15.65 -1.14
N ARG A 168 12.03 -16.92 -1.54
CA ARG A 168 11.22 -17.92 -0.84
C ARG A 168 11.82 -18.32 0.50
N GLY A 169 10.97 -18.61 1.48
CA GLY A 169 11.34 -19.16 2.77
C GLY A 169 11.80 -18.12 3.79
N ARG A 170 11.43 -16.86 3.60
CA ARG A 170 11.63 -15.81 4.61
C ARG A 170 10.46 -15.77 5.60
N THR A 171 10.68 -15.09 6.72
CA THR A 171 9.66 -14.87 7.74
C THR A 171 9.45 -13.37 7.89
N ASP A 172 8.31 -12.86 7.39
CA ASP A 172 7.92 -11.47 7.53
C ASP A 172 6.69 -11.31 8.46
N TYR A 173 6.46 -10.09 8.93
CA TYR A 173 5.42 -9.77 9.92
C TYR A 173 4.61 -8.53 9.49
N PRO A 174 4.08 -8.47 8.25
CA PRO A 174 3.63 -7.22 7.66
C PRO A 174 2.17 -6.84 7.94
N LEU A 175 1.39 -7.72 8.58
CA LEU A 175 -0.06 -7.59 8.69
C LEU A 175 -0.53 -7.28 10.12
N LEU A 176 -1.82 -7.01 10.30
CA LEU A 176 -2.38 -6.65 11.61
C LEU A 176 -2.58 -7.84 12.55
N PHE A 177 -2.64 -9.05 12.00
CA PHE A 177 -2.72 -10.29 12.78
C PHE A 177 -1.40 -11.04 12.68
N ASP A 178 -0.98 -11.61 13.80
CA ASP A 178 0.25 -12.39 13.90
C ASP A 178 0.15 -13.73 13.18
N ARG A 179 1.21 -14.55 13.27
CA ARG A 179 1.25 -15.88 12.65
C ARG A 179 0.30 -16.90 13.29
N ASN A 180 -0.30 -16.59 14.44
CA ASN A 180 -1.30 -17.38 15.15
C ASN A 180 -2.71 -16.78 15.05
N TYR A 181 -2.92 -15.82 14.10
CA TYR A 181 -4.17 -15.08 13.90
C TYR A 181 -4.62 -14.28 15.13
N GLN A 182 -3.69 -13.90 16.02
CA GLN A 182 -3.99 -13.01 17.12
C GLN A 182 -3.79 -11.55 16.69
N PRO A 183 -4.64 -10.62 17.11
CA PRO A 183 -4.47 -9.21 16.79
C PRO A 183 -3.18 -8.69 17.43
N LYS A 184 -2.38 -7.97 16.65
CA LYS A 184 -1.21 -7.26 17.18
C LYS A 184 -1.64 -6.01 17.95
N PRO A 185 -0.81 -5.49 18.88
CA PRO A 185 -1.14 -4.31 19.70
C PRO A 185 -1.59 -3.07 18.91
N VAL A 186 -1.16 -2.94 17.67
CA VAL A 186 -1.56 -1.84 16.78
C VAL A 186 -3.05 -1.82 16.49
N VAL A 187 -3.75 -2.96 16.53
CA VAL A 187 -5.20 -3.02 16.27
C VAL A 187 -5.96 -2.18 17.29
N ASP A 188 -5.64 -2.34 18.57
CA ASP A 188 -6.26 -1.53 19.63
C ASP A 188 -5.93 -0.04 19.51
N LEU A 189 -4.70 0.28 19.05
CA LEU A 189 -4.30 1.68 18.81
C LEU A 189 -5.11 2.29 17.68
N ILE A 190 -5.28 1.58 16.57
CA ILE A 190 -6.07 2.04 15.42
C ILE A 190 -7.53 2.29 15.83
N ILE A 191 -8.13 1.36 16.59
CA ILE A 191 -9.51 1.51 17.08
C ILE A 191 -9.63 2.79 17.95
N LYS A 192 -8.72 2.98 18.90
CA LYS A 192 -8.71 4.17 19.77
C LYS A 192 -8.51 5.48 18.97
N GLU A 193 -7.68 5.48 17.93
CA GLU A 193 -7.51 6.67 17.07
C GLU A 193 -8.78 6.94 16.25
N ALA A 194 -9.43 5.90 15.73
CA ALA A 194 -10.67 6.03 14.97
C ALA A 194 -11.84 6.58 15.83
N GLU A 195 -11.89 6.21 17.11
CA GLU A 195 -12.90 6.73 18.04
C GLU A 195 -12.77 8.24 18.30
N LYS A 196 -11.56 8.79 18.22
CA LYS A 196 -11.30 10.24 18.37
C LYS A 196 -11.71 11.05 17.14
N THR A 197 -11.91 10.40 16.00
CA THR A 197 -12.18 11.04 14.70
C THR A 197 -13.68 11.17 14.42
N LYS A 198 -14.50 10.57 15.27
CA LYS A 198 -15.98 10.69 15.25
C LYS A 198 -16.43 11.98 15.93
#